data_8a1fd649f6c08cc4640960b516247231
#
_entry.id   8a1fd649f6c08cc4640960b516247231
#
_cell.length_a   1.000
_cell.length_b   1.000
_cell.length_c   1.000
_cell.angle_alpha   90.00
_cell.angle_beta   90.00
_cell.angle_gamma   90.00
#
_symmetry.space_group_name_H-M   'P 1'
#
loop_
_entity.id
_entity.type
_entity.pdbx_description
1 polymer ?
#
loop_
_entity_poly.entity_id
_entity_poly.type
_entity_poly.pdbx_seq_one_letter_code
_entity_poly.pdbx_strand_id
1 'polypeptide(L)'
;MTKKSEFLLSVVMLLFIFFTGNINAKNNPKVWTGSWATAPQLVEPNNMPPAPGLENNSLRQVIRVSIGGDVVRVRFANTFSKQPITLKNVAIAVSKDGSEIDAATQKSLKFSGQSSATIQPGKDIFSDALKFKLKSNSRLAITIAFGDVPGDITGHPGSRTTSFILSGNNVQSVDFAGAIPTDHWYVISSLDVQTKRKAGAVAVLGNSIADGRGSGVNKQNRWPDIFSQKLLSHPETSNYGVLNLGIGGNCVLRGGLGPTALNRFDADILSQSNVKWLIISIGVNDIGGIRNAADAPKIVDALKNAYIKKKKKAHAKGIKVYGATV
;
A
#
# COMPACT_ATOMS: atom_id res chain seq x y z
N MET A 1 -58.04 -49.61 -1.68
CA MET A 1 -56.89 -48.78 -1.33
C MET A 1 -57.23 -48.08 -0.04
N THR A 2 -56.52 -48.39 1.01
CA THR A 2 -56.89 -48.08 2.36
C THR A 2 -56.39 -46.71 2.78
N LYS A 3 -57.13 -45.97 3.63
CA LYS A 3 -56.86 -44.63 4.16
C LYS A 3 -55.42 -44.41 4.71
N LYS A 4 -54.60 -45.44 4.90
CA LYS A 4 -53.21 -45.37 5.30
C LYS A 4 -52.24 -44.93 4.17
N SER A 5 -52.62 -45.14 2.88
CA SER A 5 -51.76 -44.76 1.73
C SER A 5 -51.86 -43.27 1.43
N GLU A 6 -53.02 -42.68 1.67
CA GLU A 6 -53.21 -41.23 1.40
C GLU A 6 -52.56 -40.36 2.47
N PHE A 7 -52.49 -40.85 3.76
CA PHE A 7 -51.81 -40.14 4.81
C PHE A 7 -50.26 -40.14 4.65
N LEU A 8 -49.73 -41.25 4.10
CA LEU A 8 -48.29 -41.33 3.82
C LEU A 8 -47.88 -40.43 2.66
N LEU A 9 -48.73 -40.27 1.65
CA LEU A 9 -48.47 -39.39 0.51
C LEU A 9 -48.51 -37.90 0.90
N SER A 10 -49.41 -37.52 1.81
CA SER A 10 -49.52 -36.15 2.33
C SER A 10 -48.34 -35.76 3.24
N VAL A 11 -47.80 -36.68 4.03
CA VAL A 11 -46.67 -36.45 4.90
C VAL A 11 -45.36 -36.34 4.07
N VAL A 12 -45.20 -37.10 3.00
CA VAL A 12 -44.06 -37.02 2.09
C VAL A 12 -44.06 -35.69 1.30
N MET A 13 -45.28 -35.22 0.91
CA MET A 13 -45.40 -33.95 0.18
C MET A 13 -45.16 -32.72 1.08
N LEU A 14 -45.45 -32.77 2.38
CA LEU A 14 -45.15 -31.71 3.36
C LEU A 14 -43.67 -31.66 3.73
N LEU A 15 -42.94 -32.77 3.66
CA LEU A 15 -41.50 -32.80 3.91
C LEU A 15 -40.69 -32.24 2.75
N PHE A 16 -41.21 -32.18 1.53
CA PHE A 16 -40.53 -31.61 0.36
C PHE A 16 -40.63 -30.06 0.27
N ILE A 17 -41.59 -29.45 0.99
CA ILE A 17 -41.83 -28.00 0.94
C ILE A 17 -40.89 -27.22 1.89
N PHE A 18 -40.28 -27.90 2.87
CA PHE A 18 -39.34 -27.25 3.82
C PHE A 18 -37.87 -27.23 3.39
N PHE A 19 -37.52 -27.79 2.20
CA PHE A 19 -36.12 -27.85 1.74
C PHE A 19 -35.79 -26.88 0.59
N THR A 20 -36.68 -25.97 0.20
CA THR A 20 -36.39 -24.98 -0.87
C THR A 20 -36.06 -23.58 -0.36
N GLY A 21 -35.66 -23.43 0.91
CA GLY A 21 -35.43 -22.16 1.57
C GLY A 21 -33.97 -21.78 1.81
N ASN A 22 -32.99 -22.49 1.22
CA ASN A 22 -31.60 -22.00 1.20
C ASN A 22 -31.32 -21.31 -0.14
N ILE A 23 -31.78 -20.08 -0.29
CA ILE A 23 -31.20 -19.15 -1.23
C ILE A 23 -29.76 -18.97 -0.77
N ASN A 24 -28.84 -19.71 -1.39
CA ASN A 24 -27.43 -19.42 -1.32
C ASN A 24 -27.24 -17.96 -1.72
N ALA A 25 -27.21 -17.06 -0.77
CA ALA A 25 -26.57 -15.77 -0.96
C ALA A 25 -25.18 -16.10 -1.51
N LYS A 26 -24.97 -15.92 -2.81
CA LYS A 26 -23.68 -16.12 -3.46
C LYS A 26 -22.70 -15.27 -2.68
N ASN A 27 -22.01 -15.88 -1.71
CA ASN A 27 -20.86 -15.30 -1.05
C ASN A 27 -19.82 -15.06 -2.15
N ASN A 28 -19.90 -13.88 -2.77
CA ASN A 28 -18.86 -13.45 -3.68
C ASN A 28 -17.58 -13.39 -2.84
N PRO A 29 -16.60 -14.27 -3.08
CA PRO A 29 -15.42 -14.34 -2.24
C PRO A 29 -14.74 -12.97 -2.24
N LYS A 30 -14.54 -12.43 -1.04
CA LYS A 30 -13.78 -11.20 -0.86
C LYS A 30 -12.31 -11.48 -1.09
N VAL A 31 -11.63 -10.54 -1.72
CA VAL A 31 -10.17 -10.59 -1.95
C VAL A 31 -9.53 -9.33 -1.39
N TRP A 32 -8.30 -9.45 -0.91
CA TRP A 32 -7.48 -8.30 -0.57
C TRP A 32 -7.06 -7.59 -1.86
N THR A 33 -7.23 -6.28 -1.91
CA THR A 33 -6.84 -5.44 -3.03
C THR A 33 -6.08 -4.23 -2.49
N GLY A 34 -4.92 -3.96 -3.07
CA GLY A 34 -4.14 -2.79 -2.69
C GLY A 34 -4.89 -1.50 -2.97
N SER A 35 -4.97 -0.64 -1.96
CA SER A 35 -5.59 0.68 -2.04
C SER A 35 -4.58 1.83 -1.97
N TRP A 36 -3.47 1.60 -1.30
CA TRP A 36 -2.33 2.50 -1.23
C TRP A 36 -1.06 1.67 -1.09
N ALA A 37 0.03 2.12 -1.72
CA ALA A 37 1.36 1.60 -1.48
C ALA A 37 2.42 2.65 -1.78
N THR A 38 3.60 2.47 -1.18
CA THR A 38 4.82 3.18 -1.51
C THR A 38 5.97 2.19 -1.68
N ALA A 39 7.02 2.58 -2.40
CA ALA A 39 8.20 1.73 -2.58
C ALA A 39 9.18 1.96 -1.43
N PRO A 40 9.45 0.95 -0.59
CA PRO A 40 10.41 1.08 0.49
C PRO A 40 11.83 1.21 -0.04
N GLN A 41 12.66 1.99 0.66
CA GLN A 41 14.10 2.09 0.48
C GLN A 41 14.80 2.25 1.82
N LEU A 42 16.12 2.08 1.86
CA LEU A 42 16.92 2.54 3.00
C LEU A 42 16.86 4.07 3.04
N VAL A 43 16.55 4.62 4.19
CA VAL A 43 16.50 6.07 4.38
C VAL A 43 17.93 6.62 4.40
N GLU A 44 18.20 7.61 3.57
CA GLU A 44 19.50 8.28 3.51
C GLU A 44 19.71 9.16 4.76
N PRO A 45 20.95 9.41 5.18
CA PRO A 45 21.24 10.18 6.41
C PRO A 45 20.50 11.52 6.53
N ASN A 46 20.37 12.25 5.42
CA ASN A 46 19.71 13.56 5.40
C ASN A 46 18.17 13.48 5.47
N ASN A 47 17.61 12.29 5.33
CA ASN A 47 16.17 12.03 5.36
C ASN A 47 15.74 11.24 6.60
N MET A 48 16.68 11.00 7.53
CA MET A 48 16.38 10.35 8.81
C MET A 48 15.39 11.17 9.63
N PRO A 49 14.58 10.52 10.49
CA PRO A 49 13.65 11.24 11.35
C PRO A 49 14.37 12.34 12.15
N PRO A 50 13.89 13.61 12.10
CA PRO A 50 14.47 14.68 12.90
C PRO A 50 14.29 14.40 14.41
N ALA A 51 15.10 15.07 15.25
CA ALA A 51 14.92 14.99 16.70
C ALA A 51 13.45 15.31 17.08
N PRO A 52 12.88 14.56 18.01
CA PRO A 52 13.50 13.61 18.95
C PRO A 52 13.70 12.20 18.39
N GLY A 53 13.53 11.95 17.10
CA GLY A 53 13.63 10.62 16.49
C GLY A 53 12.41 9.76 16.76
N LEU A 54 12.48 8.48 16.35
CA LEU A 54 11.33 7.57 16.50
C LEU A 54 11.41 6.68 17.75
N GLU A 55 12.60 6.41 18.27
CA GLU A 55 12.77 5.52 19.41
C GLU A 55 12.01 6.03 20.65
N ASN A 56 11.11 5.18 21.18
CA ASN A 56 10.19 5.49 22.27
C ASN A 56 9.27 6.70 22.04
N ASN A 57 9.08 7.12 20.79
CA ASN A 57 8.24 8.23 20.38
C ASN A 57 7.10 7.78 19.46
N SER A 58 6.19 8.69 19.18
CA SER A 58 5.07 8.46 18.27
C SER A 58 5.27 9.16 16.95
N LEU A 59 4.91 8.48 15.87
CA LEU A 59 4.89 9.03 14.51
C LEU A 59 3.47 8.90 13.96
N ARG A 60 2.89 10.00 13.53
CA ARG A 60 1.63 10.03 12.77
C ARG A 60 1.92 10.33 11.33
N GLN A 61 1.52 9.44 10.43
CA GLN A 61 1.74 9.53 9.00
C GLN A 61 0.40 9.57 8.28
N VAL A 62 0.26 10.47 7.31
CA VAL A 62 -0.96 10.60 6.53
C VAL A 62 -0.75 9.98 5.15
N ILE A 63 -1.70 9.16 4.74
CA ILE A 63 -1.77 8.59 3.39
C ILE A 63 -3.11 8.93 2.73
N ARG A 64 -3.16 8.93 1.41
CA ARG A 64 -4.41 9.03 0.66
C ARG A 64 -4.69 7.72 -0.05
N VAL A 65 -5.80 7.09 0.30
CA VAL A 65 -6.20 5.81 -0.30
C VAL A 65 -6.91 6.02 -1.63
N SER A 66 -6.70 5.11 -2.58
CA SER A 66 -7.38 5.14 -3.88
C SER A 66 -8.81 4.61 -3.78
N ILE A 67 -8.99 3.38 -3.33
CA ILE A 67 -10.31 2.74 -3.16
C ILE A 67 -10.62 2.51 -1.69
N GLY A 68 -11.90 2.46 -1.37
CA GLY A 68 -12.39 2.18 -0.03
C GLY A 68 -12.79 0.71 0.17
N GLY A 69 -13.24 0.42 1.40
CA GLY A 69 -13.75 -0.89 1.81
C GLY A 69 -14.15 -0.90 3.28
N ASP A 70 -14.76 -2.01 3.72
CA ASP A 70 -15.23 -2.15 5.11
C ASP A 70 -14.24 -2.87 6.02
N VAL A 71 -13.21 -3.48 5.44
CA VAL A 71 -12.15 -4.19 6.16
C VAL A 71 -10.81 -3.82 5.54
N VAL A 72 -9.86 -3.46 6.39
CA VAL A 72 -8.52 -3.00 5.99
C VAL A 72 -7.44 -3.82 6.69
N ARG A 73 -6.23 -3.80 6.14
CA ARG A 73 -4.98 -4.18 6.79
C ARG A 73 -3.85 -3.29 6.31
N VAL A 74 -2.87 -3.05 7.17
CA VAL A 74 -1.69 -2.22 6.86
C VAL A 74 -0.44 -3.10 6.89
N ARG A 75 0.46 -2.89 5.93
CA ARG A 75 1.77 -3.55 5.86
C ARG A 75 2.85 -2.62 6.38
N PHE A 76 3.67 -3.14 7.29
CA PHE A 76 4.82 -2.46 7.88
C PHE A 76 6.08 -3.19 7.44
N ALA A 77 7.13 -2.44 7.09
CA ALA A 77 8.35 -2.98 6.49
C ALA A 77 9.61 -2.58 7.27
N ASN A 78 10.47 -3.55 7.51
CA ASN A 78 11.83 -3.39 8.02
C ASN A 78 12.84 -4.00 7.03
N THR A 79 12.59 -3.80 5.72
CA THR A 79 13.27 -4.49 4.63
C THR A 79 14.76 -4.17 4.54
N PHE A 80 15.15 -2.95 4.90
CA PHE A 80 16.52 -2.45 4.68
C PHE A 80 17.32 -2.25 5.95
N SER A 81 16.71 -2.34 7.12
CA SER A 81 17.41 -2.26 8.39
C SER A 81 18.15 -3.56 8.72
N LYS A 82 19.22 -3.45 9.47
CA LYS A 82 20.03 -4.56 9.99
C LYS A 82 19.62 -5.01 11.40
N GLN A 83 18.76 -4.26 12.05
CA GLN A 83 18.26 -4.52 13.40
C GLN A 83 16.74 -4.64 13.41
N PRO A 84 16.15 -5.34 14.39
CA PRO A 84 14.71 -5.36 14.57
C PRO A 84 14.15 -3.96 14.86
N ILE A 85 12.89 -3.73 14.51
CA ILE A 85 12.12 -2.55 14.89
C ILE A 85 10.88 -2.96 15.67
N THR A 86 10.59 -2.27 16.79
CA THR A 86 9.46 -2.59 17.65
C THR A 86 8.34 -1.55 17.51
N LEU A 87 7.16 -2.01 17.14
CA LEU A 87 5.91 -1.26 17.16
C LEU A 87 5.18 -1.58 18.47
N LYS A 88 5.14 -0.65 19.44
CA LYS A 88 4.46 -0.86 20.73
C LYS A 88 2.94 -0.82 20.57
N ASN A 89 2.44 0.18 19.87
CA ASN A 89 1.03 0.34 19.57
C ASN A 89 0.87 0.99 18.20
N VAL A 90 -0.17 0.63 17.47
CA VAL A 90 -0.51 1.25 16.20
C VAL A 90 -2.01 1.51 16.15
N ALA A 91 -2.42 2.69 15.68
CA ALA A 91 -3.81 3.01 15.40
C ALA A 91 -3.97 3.67 14.04
N ILE A 92 -5.17 3.54 13.47
CA ILE A 92 -5.59 4.26 12.27
C ILE A 92 -6.84 5.09 12.56
N ALA A 93 -6.96 6.22 11.88
CA ALA A 93 -8.15 7.07 11.93
C ALA A 93 -8.30 7.86 10.62
N VAL A 94 -9.49 8.36 10.33
CA VAL A 94 -9.68 9.33 9.25
C VAL A 94 -8.89 10.59 9.62
N SER A 95 -8.02 11.05 8.71
CA SER A 95 -7.23 12.26 8.90
C SER A 95 -8.09 13.49 8.59
N LYS A 96 -8.01 14.49 9.43
CA LYS A 96 -8.47 15.87 9.19
C LYS A 96 -7.33 16.73 8.64
N ASP A 97 -7.22 17.94 9.08
CA ASP A 97 -6.14 18.84 8.66
C ASP A 97 -4.90 18.70 9.57
N GLY A 98 -3.72 18.87 8.99
CA GLY A 98 -2.45 18.75 9.71
C GLY A 98 -2.31 17.39 10.39
N SER A 99 -2.06 17.40 11.69
CA SER A 99 -1.89 16.22 12.52
C SER A 99 -3.20 15.72 13.16
N GLU A 100 -4.31 16.44 12.98
CA GLU A 100 -5.60 16.11 13.61
C GLU A 100 -6.28 14.90 12.97
N ILE A 101 -6.95 14.10 13.79
CA ILE A 101 -7.76 12.95 13.36
C ILE A 101 -9.23 13.09 13.76
N ASP A 102 -10.11 12.40 13.08
CA ASP A 102 -11.46 12.16 13.54
C ASP A 102 -11.44 11.05 14.61
N ALA A 103 -11.50 11.47 15.88
CA ALA A 103 -11.42 10.58 17.04
C ALA A 103 -12.50 9.49 17.05
N ALA A 104 -13.69 9.76 16.49
CA ALA A 104 -14.78 8.78 16.41
C ALA A 104 -14.43 7.59 15.47
N THR A 105 -13.47 7.77 14.58
CA THR A 105 -13.04 6.74 13.63
C THR A 105 -11.80 5.96 14.10
N GLN A 106 -11.15 6.39 15.19
CA GLN A 106 -9.90 5.80 15.63
C GLN A 106 -10.05 4.34 16.05
N LYS A 107 -9.17 3.48 15.54
CA LYS A 107 -9.12 2.05 15.86
C LYS A 107 -7.69 1.56 15.95
N SER A 108 -7.41 0.75 16.97
CA SER A 108 -6.11 0.08 17.12
C SER A 108 -5.95 -1.07 16.15
N LEU A 109 -4.76 -1.20 15.58
CA LEU A 109 -4.33 -2.37 14.83
C LEU A 109 -3.81 -3.44 15.79
N LYS A 110 -3.92 -4.69 15.36
CA LYS A 110 -3.33 -5.84 16.04
C LYS A 110 -2.45 -6.63 15.09
N PHE A 111 -1.59 -7.46 15.66
CA PHE A 111 -0.64 -8.33 14.95
C PHE A 111 -0.72 -9.71 15.57
N SER A 112 -1.37 -10.65 14.90
CA SER A 112 -1.70 -11.98 15.47
C SER A 112 -2.40 -11.88 16.83
N GLY A 113 -3.34 -10.93 16.93
CA GLY A 113 -4.10 -10.66 18.16
C GLY A 113 -3.40 -9.76 19.19
N GLN A 114 -2.10 -9.49 19.07
CA GLN A 114 -1.31 -8.65 19.97
C GLN A 114 -1.35 -7.18 19.56
N SER A 115 -1.22 -6.26 20.51
CA SER A 115 -1.15 -4.82 20.26
C SER A 115 0.22 -4.34 19.78
N SER A 116 1.25 -5.14 19.98
CA SER A 116 2.64 -4.85 19.62
C SER A 116 3.18 -5.87 18.64
N ALA A 117 4.23 -5.49 17.91
CA ALA A 117 4.96 -6.39 17.02
C ALA A 117 6.42 -5.96 16.90
N THR A 118 7.31 -6.94 16.76
CA THR A 118 8.71 -6.71 16.39
C THR A 118 8.93 -7.23 14.98
N ILE A 119 9.39 -6.35 14.08
CA ILE A 119 9.67 -6.69 12.69
C ILE A 119 11.16 -6.97 12.56
N GLN A 120 11.51 -8.20 12.19
CA GLN A 120 12.88 -8.63 12.02
C GLN A 120 13.55 -7.95 10.81
N PRO A 121 14.88 -7.84 10.76
CA PRO A 121 15.63 -7.34 9.62
C PRO A 121 15.24 -8.05 8.32
N GLY A 122 15.07 -7.29 7.24
CA GLY A 122 14.72 -7.82 5.93
C GLY A 122 13.28 -8.33 5.80
N LYS A 123 12.43 -8.11 6.80
CA LYS A 123 11.04 -8.61 6.82
C LYS A 123 10.03 -7.49 6.77
N ASP A 124 8.81 -7.88 6.44
CA ASP A 124 7.60 -7.10 6.59
C ASP A 124 6.49 -7.90 7.28
N ILE A 125 5.52 -7.21 7.84
CA ILE A 125 4.35 -7.81 8.48
C ILE A 125 3.09 -7.07 8.07
N PHE A 126 1.97 -7.79 7.99
CA PHE A 126 0.64 -7.18 7.94
C PHE A 126 0.03 -7.09 9.33
N SER A 127 -0.75 -6.04 9.56
CA SER A 127 -1.70 -6.05 10.68
C SER A 127 -2.78 -7.10 10.43
N ASP A 128 -3.46 -7.50 11.49
CA ASP A 128 -4.70 -8.27 11.40
C ASP A 128 -5.76 -7.49 10.61
N ALA A 129 -6.74 -8.22 10.07
CA ALA A 129 -7.89 -7.63 9.41
C ALA A 129 -8.72 -6.81 10.39
N LEU A 130 -8.91 -5.53 10.09
CA LEU A 130 -9.67 -4.59 10.92
C LEU A 130 -10.95 -4.16 10.23
N LYS A 131 -12.11 -4.30 10.89
CA LYS A 131 -13.35 -3.67 10.43
C LYS A 131 -13.21 -2.15 10.54
N PHE A 132 -13.07 -1.49 9.41
CA PHE A 132 -12.90 -0.04 9.29
C PHE A 132 -13.57 0.45 8.01
N LYS A 133 -14.59 1.28 8.14
CA LYS A 133 -15.33 1.82 6.98
C LYS A 133 -14.50 2.92 6.31
N LEU A 134 -13.66 2.53 5.37
CA LEU A 134 -12.77 3.42 4.62
C LEU A 134 -13.46 3.90 3.34
N LYS A 135 -13.59 5.21 3.17
CA LYS A 135 -14.11 5.81 1.94
C LYS A 135 -13.00 5.90 0.88
N SER A 136 -13.35 5.67 -0.39
CA SER A 136 -12.44 5.92 -1.51
C SER A 136 -11.95 7.36 -1.51
N ASN A 137 -10.71 7.57 -1.92
CA ASN A 137 -10.08 8.90 -2.03
C ASN A 137 -9.98 9.68 -0.71
N SER A 138 -10.14 9.03 0.45
CA SER A 138 -10.01 9.67 1.76
C SER A 138 -8.56 9.67 2.26
N ARG A 139 -8.28 10.59 3.18
CA ARG A 139 -7.02 10.63 3.93
C ARG A 139 -7.14 9.77 5.18
N LEU A 140 -6.15 8.97 5.45
CA LEU A 140 -6.05 8.12 6.62
C LEU A 140 -4.76 8.44 7.37
N ALA A 141 -4.86 8.66 8.66
CA ALA A 141 -3.72 8.78 9.56
C ALA A 141 -3.37 7.38 10.11
N ILE A 142 -2.09 7.03 10.06
CA ILE A 142 -1.51 5.85 10.69
C ILE A 142 -0.59 6.37 11.79
N THR A 143 -0.92 6.10 13.04
CA THR A 143 -0.14 6.53 14.21
C THR A 143 0.55 5.33 14.83
N ILE A 144 1.87 5.39 14.97
CA ILE A 144 2.72 4.34 15.51
C ILE A 144 3.43 4.87 16.75
N ALA A 145 3.32 4.17 17.89
CA ALA A 145 4.24 4.34 19.00
C ALA A 145 5.34 3.29 18.88
N PHE A 146 6.57 3.73 18.78
CA PHE A 146 7.72 2.86 18.64
C PHE A 146 8.29 2.42 20.00
N GLY A 147 8.95 1.27 20.01
CA GLY A 147 9.92 0.87 21.02
C GLY A 147 11.33 1.10 20.49
N ASP A 148 12.10 0.02 20.39
CA ASP A 148 13.43 0.07 19.82
C ASP A 148 13.37 0.36 18.33
N VAL A 149 14.20 1.30 17.87
CA VAL A 149 14.32 1.71 16.48
C VAL A 149 15.80 1.74 16.10
N PRO A 150 16.19 1.03 15.03
CA PRO A 150 17.58 1.00 14.60
C PRO A 150 18.04 2.34 14.01
N GLY A 151 19.36 2.51 13.96
CA GLY A 151 19.99 3.68 13.33
C GLY A 151 19.89 3.71 11.80
N ASP A 152 19.58 2.55 11.18
CA ASP A 152 19.24 2.42 9.76
C ASP A 152 17.77 1.97 9.65
N ILE A 153 16.95 2.72 8.96
CA ILE A 153 15.51 2.42 8.87
C ILE A 153 15.02 2.32 7.43
N THR A 154 13.98 1.54 7.28
CA THR A 154 13.20 1.45 6.04
C THR A 154 12.21 2.60 5.98
N GLY A 155 12.15 3.29 4.83
CA GLY A 155 11.20 4.38 4.64
C GLY A 155 10.98 4.73 3.17
N HIS A 156 10.34 5.87 2.95
CA HIS A 156 10.12 6.46 1.64
C HIS A 156 10.22 7.99 1.73
N PRO A 157 11.41 8.55 1.46
CA PRO A 157 11.65 10.00 1.57
C PRO A 157 10.80 10.83 0.61
N GLY A 158 10.38 10.26 -0.51
CA GLY A 158 9.57 10.94 -1.54
C GLY A 158 8.09 11.12 -1.21
N SER A 159 7.66 11.05 0.04
CA SER A 159 6.23 10.99 0.40
C SER A 159 5.38 12.18 -0.06
N ARG A 160 5.96 13.38 -0.16
CA ARG A 160 5.25 14.63 -0.45
C ARG A 160 4.06 14.85 0.49
N THR A 161 4.14 14.29 1.69
CA THR A 161 3.08 14.36 2.69
C THR A 161 3.72 14.49 4.06
N THR A 162 3.25 15.46 4.83
CA THR A 162 3.79 15.74 6.16
C THR A 162 3.39 14.64 7.12
N SER A 163 4.38 14.11 7.82
CA SER A 163 4.27 13.24 8.99
C SER A 163 4.66 14.02 10.24
N PHE A 164 4.25 13.55 11.40
CA PHE A 164 4.36 14.30 12.66
C PHE A 164 4.97 13.40 13.74
N ILE A 165 6.08 13.82 14.35
CA ILE A 165 6.76 13.12 15.42
C ILE A 165 6.47 13.82 16.75
N LEU A 166 6.00 13.05 17.74
CA LEU A 166 5.70 13.55 19.09
C LEU A 166 6.34 12.64 20.13
N SER A 167 7.00 13.23 21.13
CA SER A 167 7.68 12.49 22.19
C SER A 167 6.72 11.65 23.01
N GLY A 168 7.12 10.41 23.30
CA GLY A 168 6.35 9.46 24.09
C GLY A 168 5.25 8.73 23.31
N ASN A 169 4.44 7.94 24.01
CA ASN A 169 3.34 7.16 23.42
C ASN A 169 2.05 7.98 23.34
N ASN A 170 1.78 8.55 22.16
CA ASN A 170 0.62 9.41 21.88
C ASN A 170 -0.34 8.78 20.86
N VAL A 171 -0.40 7.45 20.75
CA VAL A 171 -1.25 6.78 19.75
C VAL A 171 -2.73 7.19 19.88
N GLN A 172 -3.20 7.46 21.11
CA GLN A 172 -4.59 7.83 21.37
C GLN A 172 -4.88 9.35 21.25
N SER A 173 -3.86 10.19 21.08
CA SER A 173 -4.05 11.65 20.98
C SER A 173 -4.80 12.02 19.69
N VAL A 174 -5.79 12.91 19.83
CA VAL A 174 -6.58 13.41 18.69
C VAL A 174 -5.74 14.32 17.82
N ASP A 175 -4.93 15.15 18.45
CA ASP A 175 -4.00 16.07 17.82
C ASP A 175 -2.58 15.82 18.31
N PHE A 176 -1.60 16.15 17.48
CA PHE A 176 -0.17 16.12 17.80
C PHE A 176 0.36 17.55 17.98
N ALA A 177 -0.27 18.31 18.88
CA ALA A 177 0.20 19.65 19.19
C ALA A 177 1.67 19.63 19.63
N GLY A 178 2.50 20.50 19.04
CA GLY A 178 3.94 20.57 19.30
C GLY A 178 4.77 19.46 18.62
N ALA A 179 4.17 18.64 17.75
CA ALA A 179 4.93 17.64 16.99
C ALA A 179 5.90 18.27 16.00
N ILE A 180 7.02 17.59 15.80
CA ILE A 180 8.02 17.95 14.79
C ILE A 180 7.59 17.38 13.43
N PRO A 181 7.43 18.21 12.38
CA PRO A 181 7.03 17.74 11.06
C PRO A 181 8.21 17.16 10.27
N THR A 182 7.92 16.23 9.39
CA THR A 182 8.82 15.71 8.35
C THR A 182 8.02 15.27 7.14
N ASP A 183 8.55 15.49 5.93
CA ASP A 183 7.84 15.15 4.69
C ASP A 183 8.26 13.78 4.15
N HIS A 184 8.37 12.78 5.04
CA HIS A 184 8.80 11.42 4.75
C HIS A 184 7.86 10.40 5.38
N TRP A 185 7.73 9.21 4.76
CA TRP A 185 7.11 8.05 5.39
C TRP A 185 8.19 7.10 5.89
N TYR A 186 7.93 6.47 7.04
CA TYR A 186 8.82 5.49 7.65
C TYR A 186 8.04 4.23 8.01
N VAL A 187 8.63 3.08 7.74
CA VAL A 187 8.14 1.76 8.15
C VAL A 187 6.83 1.31 7.47
N ILE A 188 5.93 2.18 7.08
CA ILE A 188 4.71 1.81 6.35
C ILE A 188 5.00 1.55 4.88
N SER A 189 4.35 0.54 4.27
CA SER A 189 4.59 0.19 2.86
C SER A 189 3.33 0.00 2.02
N SER A 190 2.24 -0.53 2.57
CA SER A 190 0.96 -0.63 1.84
C SER A 190 -0.25 -0.68 2.76
N LEU A 191 -1.41 -0.38 2.19
CA LEU A 191 -2.73 -0.59 2.78
C LEU A 191 -3.60 -1.34 1.79
N ASP A 192 -4.17 -2.44 2.25
CA ASP A 192 -5.12 -3.25 1.49
C ASP A 192 -6.54 -3.10 2.05
N VAL A 193 -7.51 -3.23 1.17
CA VAL A 193 -8.94 -3.31 1.51
C VAL A 193 -9.53 -4.63 1.02
N GLN A 194 -10.54 -5.15 1.70
CA GLN A 194 -11.31 -6.27 1.19
C GLN A 194 -12.32 -5.80 0.14
N THR A 195 -12.25 -6.37 -1.05
CA THR A 195 -13.08 -6.03 -2.19
C THR A 195 -13.79 -7.26 -2.76
N LYS A 196 -14.77 -7.03 -3.65
CA LYS A 196 -15.33 -8.09 -4.49
C LYS A 196 -14.30 -8.54 -5.54
N ARG A 197 -14.40 -9.77 -6.02
CA ARG A 197 -13.46 -10.39 -6.97
C ARG A 197 -13.25 -9.62 -8.29
N LYS A 198 -14.21 -8.77 -8.70
CA LYS A 198 -14.09 -7.93 -9.89
C LYS A 198 -13.14 -6.74 -9.73
N ALA A 199 -12.78 -6.38 -8.50
CA ALA A 199 -11.79 -5.33 -8.24
C ALA A 199 -10.38 -5.75 -8.65
N GLY A 200 -9.48 -4.78 -8.71
CA GLY A 200 -8.06 -5.00 -8.97
C GLY A 200 -7.24 -3.78 -8.61
N ALA A 201 -5.93 -3.89 -8.66
CA ALA A 201 -5.01 -2.77 -8.48
C ALA A 201 -4.18 -2.52 -9.73
N VAL A 202 -3.89 -1.26 -9.99
CA VAL A 202 -2.90 -0.79 -10.96
C VAL A 202 -1.64 -0.43 -10.18
N ALA A 203 -0.55 -1.15 -10.39
CA ALA A 203 0.75 -0.81 -9.84
C ALA A 203 1.51 0.11 -10.81
N VAL A 204 2.19 1.11 -10.29
CA VAL A 204 3.03 2.02 -11.06
C VAL A 204 4.48 1.82 -10.66
N LEU A 205 5.29 1.20 -11.51
CA LEU A 205 6.75 1.12 -11.34
C LEU A 205 7.36 2.39 -11.95
N GLY A 206 7.84 3.30 -11.12
CA GLY A 206 8.27 4.62 -11.56
C GLY A 206 9.55 5.14 -10.92
N ASN A 207 9.95 6.30 -11.40
CA ASN A 207 11.03 7.13 -10.83
C ASN A 207 10.45 8.38 -10.16
N SER A 208 11.24 9.47 -10.07
CA SER A 208 10.84 10.75 -9.47
C SER A 208 9.57 11.36 -10.07
N ILE A 209 9.26 11.09 -11.33
CA ILE A 209 8.06 11.63 -12.00
C ILE A 209 6.79 10.98 -11.42
N ALA A 210 6.82 9.66 -11.22
CA ALA A 210 5.72 8.94 -10.56
C ALA A 210 5.71 9.21 -9.05
N ASP A 211 6.87 9.28 -8.41
CA ASP A 211 7.05 9.60 -6.99
C ASP A 211 6.51 10.99 -6.63
N GLY A 212 6.47 11.91 -7.61
CA GLY A 212 5.82 13.20 -7.48
C GLY A 212 6.75 14.41 -7.49
N ARG A 213 7.92 14.32 -8.12
CA ARG A 213 8.78 15.49 -8.32
C ARG A 213 7.99 16.61 -9.02
N GLY A 214 8.01 17.81 -8.43
CA GLY A 214 7.25 18.97 -8.92
C GLY A 214 5.79 19.04 -8.43
N SER A 215 5.28 18.02 -7.74
CA SER A 215 3.99 18.09 -7.04
C SER A 215 4.14 18.82 -5.69
N GLY A 216 3.04 19.39 -5.18
CA GLY A 216 3.05 20.13 -3.91
C GLY A 216 2.92 19.21 -2.70
N VAL A 217 3.63 19.55 -1.61
CA VAL A 217 3.49 18.89 -0.31
C VAL A 217 2.03 18.96 0.15
N ASN A 218 1.49 17.85 0.63
CA ASN A 218 0.10 17.66 1.08
C ASN A 218 -0.99 17.87 0.01
N LYS A 219 -0.64 18.22 -1.22
CA LYS A 219 -1.60 18.44 -2.32
C LYS A 219 -2.19 17.13 -2.87
N GLN A 220 -1.50 16.00 -2.66
CA GLN A 220 -1.90 14.71 -3.21
C GLN A 220 -2.23 14.81 -4.72
N ASN A 221 -1.36 15.46 -5.47
CA ASN A 221 -1.54 15.81 -6.89
C ASN A 221 -0.44 15.22 -7.79
N ARG A 222 0.20 14.14 -7.36
CA ARG A 222 1.06 13.32 -8.22
C ARG A 222 0.22 12.74 -9.35
N TRP A 223 0.81 12.48 -10.52
CA TRP A 223 0.04 11.91 -11.61
C TRP A 223 -0.67 10.58 -11.27
N PRO A 224 -0.10 9.65 -10.44
CA PRO A 224 -0.86 8.48 -10.01
C PRO A 224 -2.06 8.82 -9.11
N ASP A 225 -1.99 9.93 -8.33
CA ASP A 225 -3.13 10.40 -7.53
C ASP A 225 -4.26 10.89 -8.44
N ILE A 226 -3.93 11.68 -9.47
CA ILE A 226 -4.91 12.19 -10.45
C ILE A 226 -5.47 11.03 -11.28
N PHE A 227 -4.63 10.07 -11.69
CA PHE A 227 -5.08 8.87 -12.38
C PHE A 227 -6.09 8.07 -11.53
N SER A 228 -5.81 7.91 -10.23
CA SER A 228 -6.74 7.27 -9.29
C SER A 228 -8.11 7.98 -9.26
N GLN A 229 -8.12 9.31 -9.21
CA GLN A 229 -9.36 10.10 -9.24
C GLN A 229 -10.13 9.89 -10.54
N LYS A 230 -9.42 9.82 -11.68
CA LYS A 230 -10.04 9.54 -12.98
C LYS A 230 -10.66 8.14 -13.02
N LEU A 231 -9.99 7.12 -12.47
CA LEU A 231 -10.57 5.77 -12.37
C LEU A 231 -11.84 5.77 -11.50
N LEU A 232 -11.83 6.50 -10.38
CA LEU A 232 -12.98 6.61 -9.48
C LEU A 232 -14.17 7.33 -10.12
N SER A 233 -13.95 8.25 -11.06
CA SER A 233 -15.03 9.00 -11.72
C SER A 233 -15.82 8.18 -12.75
N HIS A 234 -15.37 6.97 -13.08
CA HIS A 234 -16.03 6.08 -14.02
C HIS A 234 -16.53 4.81 -13.32
N PRO A 235 -17.82 4.46 -13.40
CA PRO A 235 -18.40 3.32 -12.71
C PRO A 235 -17.68 1.98 -12.97
N GLU A 236 -17.19 1.76 -14.20
CA GLU A 236 -16.52 0.54 -14.61
C GLU A 236 -15.12 0.35 -13.95
N THR A 237 -14.47 1.45 -13.58
CA THR A 237 -13.11 1.46 -13.01
C THR A 237 -13.05 1.94 -11.57
N SER A 238 -14.18 2.33 -10.97
CA SER A 238 -14.26 2.91 -9.62
C SER A 238 -13.81 1.96 -8.50
N ASN A 239 -13.62 0.68 -8.79
CA ASN A 239 -13.13 -0.35 -7.89
C ASN A 239 -11.66 -0.75 -8.14
N TYR A 240 -10.93 0.04 -8.93
CA TYR A 240 -9.51 -0.21 -9.20
C TYR A 240 -8.61 0.69 -8.34
N GLY A 241 -7.82 0.04 -7.47
CA GLY A 241 -6.81 0.72 -6.67
C GLY A 241 -5.62 1.19 -7.52
N VAL A 242 -4.95 2.24 -7.09
CA VAL A 242 -3.70 2.72 -7.70
C VAL A 242 -2.60 2.72 -6.65
N LEU A 243 -1.49 2.05 -6.95
CA LEU A 243 -0.34 1.86 -6.09
C LEU A 243 0.85 2.59 -6.70
N ASN A 244 1.29 3.67 -6.07
CA ASN A 244 2.43 4.43 -6.53
C ASN A 244 3.72 3.87 -5.96
N LEU A 245 4.51 3.19 -6.79
CA LEU A 245 5.78 2.57 -6.44
C LEU A 245 6.94 3.27 -7.15
N GLY A 246 6.83 4.60 -7.29
CA GLY A 246 7.88 5.50 -7.71
C GLY A 246 8.94 5.67 -6.63
N ILE A 247 10.19 5.88 -7.02
CA ILE A 247 11.31 6.30 -6.14
C ILE A 247 12.07 7.42 -6.84
N GLY A 248 12.33 8.52 -6.14
CA GLY A 248 13.15 9.62 -6.64
C GLY A 248 14.53 9.14 -7.09
N GLY A 249 15.01 9.60 -8.27
CA GLY A 249 16.33 9.23 -8.79
C GLY A 249 16.53 7.77 -9.18
N ASN A 250 15.48 6.94 -9.15
CA ASN A 250 15.58 5.49 -9.38
C ASN A 250 15.89 5.14 -10.82
N CYS A 251 16.73 4.13 -11.00
CA CYS A 251 17.13 3.55 -12.28
C CYS A 251 16.62 2.12 -12.44
N VAL A 252 16.59 1.65 -13.67
CA VAL A 252 16.26 0.26 -14.00
C VAL A 252 17.45 -0.66 -13.78
N LEU A 253 18.62 -0.25 -14.27
CA LEU A 253 19.80 -1.12 -14.44
C LEU A 253 20.88 -0.90 -13.38
N ARG A 254 21.12 0.35 -12.98
CA ARG A 254 22.23 0.74 -12.12
C ARG A 254 21.73 1.32 -10.81
N GLY A 255 22.62 1.41 -9.83
CA GLY A 255 22.33 2.09 -8.56
C GLY A 255 21.90 3.54 -8.78
N GLY A 256 21.22 4.07 -7.81
CA GLY A 256 20.67 5.41 -7.70
C GLY A 256 20.10 5.49 -6.29
N LEU A 257 19.05 6.27 -6.07
CA LEU A 257 18.30 6.18 -4.82
C LEU A 257 17.48 4.90 -4.80
N GLY A 258 17.50 4.19 -3.69
CA GLY A 258 16.83 2.92 -3.50
C GLY A 258 17.37 1.76 -4.36
N PRO A 259 16.79 0.56 -4.25
CA PRO A 259 17.13 -0.57 -5.10
C PRO A 259 16.73 -0.33 -6.55
N THR A 260 17.48 -0.89 -7.51
CA THR A 260 17.11 -0.79 -8.92
C THR A 260 15.72 -1.36 -9.17
N ALA A 261 15.02 -0.88 -10.20
CA ALA A 261 13.72 -1.43 -10.58
C ALA A 261 13.82 -2.94 -10.92
N LEU A 262 14.98 -3.41 -11.37
CA LEU A 262 15.24 -4.84 -11.55
C LEU A 262 15.18 -5.60 -10.23
N ASN A 263 15.81 -5.09 -9.18
CA ASN A 263 15.93 -5.77 -7.89
C ASN A 263 14.65 -5.69 -7.05
N ARG A 264 13.95 -4.54 -7.06
CA ARG A 264 12.75 -4.33 -6.25
C ARG A 264 11.44 -4.82 -6.90
N PHE A 265 11.48 -5.28 -8.15
CA PHE A 265 10.27 -5.64 -8.91
C PHE A 265 9.39 -6.67 -8.22
N ASP A 266 9.98 -7.73 -7.71
CA ASP A 266 9.24 -8.83 -7.12
C ASP A 266 8.60 -8.39 -5.79
N ALA A 267 9.35 -7.64 -4.97
CA ALA A 267 8.87 -7.10 -3.70
C ALA A 267 7.85 -5.97 -3.88
N ASP A 268 8.09 -5.03 -4.81
CA ASP A 268 7.24 -3.87 -4.96
C ASP A 268 6.01 -4.12 -5.84
N ILE A 269 6.10 -5.00 -6.83
CA ILE A 269 5.02 -5.22 -7.81
C ILE A 269 4.31 -6.55 -7.59
N LEU A 270 5.07 -7.67 -7.61
CA LEU A 270 4.47 -9.01 -7.62
C LEU A 270 3.92 -9.43 -6.25
N SER A 271 4.37 -8.79 -5.16
CA SER A 271 3.89 -9.03 -3.80
C SER A 271 2.66 -8.19 -3.42
N GLN A 272 2.27 -7.21 -4.24
CA GLN A 272 1.10 -6.37 -3.97
C GLN A 272 -0.21 -7.13 -4.18
N SER A 273 -1.20 -6.79 -3.38
CA SER A 273 -2.48 -7.50 -3.37
C SER A 273 -3.32 -7.19 -4.60
N ASN A 274 -3.68 -8.24 -5.35
CA ASN A 274 -4.62 -8.22 -6.48
C ASN A 274 -4.24 -7.25 -7.61
N VAL A 275 -2.95 -7.13 -7.91
CA VAL A 275 -2.49 -6.35 -9.08
C VAL A 275 -2.96 -7.04 -10.36
N LYS A 276 -3.65 -6.29 -11.20
CA LYS A 276 -4.14 -6.71 -12.53
C LYS A 276 -3.43 -5.99 -13.67
N TRP A 277 -2.95 -4.80 -13.39
CA TRP A 277 -2.28 -3.93 -14.36
C TRP A 277 -1.00 -3.35 -13.76
N LEU A 278 0.01 -3.25 -14.60
CA LEU A 278 1.28 -2.61 -14.28
C LEU A 278 1.56 -1.52 -15.31
N ILE A 279 1.85 -0.31 -14.85
CA ILE A 279 2.40 0.76 -15.67
C ILE A 279 3.88 0.87 -15.35
N ILE A 280 4.74 0.72 -16.38
CA ILE A 280 6.19 0.93 -16.30
C ILE A 280 6.50 2.34 -16.83
N SER A 281 6.91 3.23 -15.92
CA SER A 281 7.24 4.63 -16.21
C SER A 281 8.60 4.97 -15.58
N ILE A 282 9.66 4.33 -16.07
CA ILE A 282 11.01 4.45 -15.52
C ILE A 282 12.04 4.18 -16.62
N GLY A 283 13.26 4.73 -16.48
CA GLY A 283 14.37 4.54 -17.43
C GLY A 283 15.07 5.86 -17.79
N VAL A 284 14.40 7.01 -17.59
CA VAL A 284 14.97 8.32 -17.89
C VAL A 284 16.30 8.57 -17.18
N ASN A 285 16.46 8.09 -15.94
CA ASN A 285 17.71 8.25 -15.18
C ASN A 285 18.84 7.35 -15.72
N ASP A 286 18.50 6.18 -16.30
CA ASP A 286 19.48 5.34 -16.98
C ASP A 286 19.98 6.02 -18.25
N ILE A 287 19.07 6.59 -19.07
CA ILE A 287 19.37 7.31 -20.31
C ILE A 287 20.13 8.60 -20.02
N GLY A 288 19.62 9.42 -19.08
CA GLY A 288 20.25 10.69 -18.69
C GLY A 288 21.62 10.54 -18.03
N GLY A 289 22.00 9.32 -17.65
CA GLY A 289 23.32 8.99 -17.14
C GLY A 289 24.35 8.63 -18.22
N ILE A 290 23.97 8.58 -19.50
CA ILE A 290 24.86 8.29 -20.61
C ILE A 290 25.73 9.51 -20.84
N ARG A 291 27.06 9.35 -20.66
CA ARG A 291 28.03 10.44 -20.84
C ARG A 291 28.74 10.37 -22.20
N ASN A 292 28.77 9.18 -22.81
CA ASN A 292 29.39 8.96 -24.11
C ASN A 292 28.34 8.35 -25.04
N ALA A 293 28.13 8.96 -26.20
CA ALA A 293 27.18 8.52 -27.21
C ALA A 293 27.43 7.08 -27.67
N ALA A 294 28.71 6.63 -27.67
CA ALA A 294 29.06 5.26 -28.02
C ALA A 294 28.49 4.20 -27.05
N ASP A 295 28.16 4.57 -25.80
CA ASP A 295 27.57 3.69 -24.81
C ASP A 295 26.05 3.56 -24.97
N ALA A 296 25.40 4.47 -25.71
CA ALA A 296 23.96 4.53 -25.83
C ALA A 296 23.32 3.22 -26.35
N PRO A 297 23.83 2.55 -27.41
CA PRO A 297 23.26 1.28 -27.88
C PRO A 297 23.26 0.20 -26.82
N LYS A 298 24.35 0.08 -26.04
CA LYS A 298 24.48 -0.89 -24.95
C LYS A 298 23.45 -0.66 -23.85
N ILE A 299 23.22 0.59 -23.45
CA ILE A 299 22.25 0.95 -22.42
C ILE A 299 20.83 0.69 -22.93
N VAL A 300 20.52 1.04 -24.18
CA VAL A 300 19.22 0.79 -24.80
C VAL A 300 18.90 -0.71 -24.83
N ASP A 301 19.85 -1.55 -25.24
CA ASP A 301 19.64 -3.01 -25.28
C ASP A 301 19.50 -3.61 -23.89
N ALA A 302 20.26 -3.12 -22.91
CA ALA A 302 20.10 -3.55 -21.52
C ALA A 302 18.72 -3.17 -20.97
N LEU A 303 18.22 -1.95 -21.24
CA LEU A 303 16.88 -1.51 -20.87
C LEU A 303 15.79 -2.36 -21.52
N LYS A 304 15.88 -2.62 -22.84
CA LYS A 304 14.94 -3.48 -23.55
C LYS A 304 14.88 -4.87 -22.91
N ASN A 305 16.03 -5.48 -22.65
CA ASN A 305 16.12 -6.78 -22.01
C ASN A 305 15.50 -6.78 -20.59
N ALA A 306 15.75 -5.72 -19.81
CA ALA A 306 15.17 -5.55 -18.49
C ALA A 306 13.63 -5.46 -18.55
N TYR A 307 13.08 -4.66 -19.45
CA TYR A 307 11.63 -4.52 -19.63
C TYR A 307 11.00 -5.85 -20.11
N ILE A 308 11.60 -6.53 -21.06
CA ILE A 308 11.13 -7.86 -21.53
C ILE A 308 11.09 -8.85 -20.36
N LYS A 309 12.14 -8.91 -19.54
CA LYS A 309 12.22 -9.76 -18.36
C LYS A 309 11.10 -9.45 -17.36
N LYS A 310 10.86 -8.17 -17.06
CA LYS A 310 9.81 -7.73 -16.12
C LYS A 310 8.41 -8.00 -16.68
N LYS A 311 8.18 -7.71 -17.96
CA LYS A 311 6.94 -8.04 -18.64
C LYS A 311 6.63 -9.54 -18.56
N LYS A 312 7.60 -10.42 -18.84
CA LYS A 312 7.43 -11.89 -18.73
C LYS A 312 7.03 -12.30 -17.31
N LYS A 313 7.70 -11.77 -16.28
CA LYS A 313 7.36 -12.05 -14.88
C LYS A 313 5.93 -11.59 -14.51
N ALA A 314 5.54 -10.38 -14.94
CA ALA A 314 4.20 -9.84 -14.71
C ALA A 314 3.13 -10.69 -15.40
N HIS A 315 3.34 -11.04 -16.68
CA HIS A 315 2.41 -11.89 -17.44
C HIS A 315 2.24 -13.27 -16.81
N ALA A 316 3.31 -13.88 -16.28
CA ALA A 316 3.24 -15.15 -15.55
C ALA A 316 2.35 -15.10 -14.30
N LYS A 317 2.10 -13.90 -13.77
CA LYS A 317 1.14 -13.61 -12.67
C LYS A 317 -0.22 -13.13 -13.17
N GLY A 318 -0.48 -13.15 -14.49
CA GLY A 318 -1.72 -12.64 -15.08
C GLY A 318 -1.85 -11.12 -15.09
N ILE A 319 -0.75 -10.38 -14.87
CA ILE A 319 -0.74 -8.91 -14.82
C ILE A 319 -0.53 -8.37 -16.24
N LYS A 320 -1.44 -7.53 -16.72
CA LYS A 320 -1.29 -6.78 -17.99
C LYS A 320 -0.27 -5.64 -17.81
N VAL A 321 0.61 -5.45 -18.79
CA VAL A 321 1.71 -4.48 -18.70
C VAL A 321 1.57 -3.41 -19.75
N TYR A 322 1.68 -2.15 -19.33
CA TYR A 322 1.71 -0.96 -20.16
C TYR A 322 3.03 -0.21 -19.95
N GLY A 323 3.63 0.29 -20.99
CA GLY A 323 4.77 1.19 -20.93
C GLY A 323 4.33 2.63 -21.12
N ALA A 324 4.88 3.55 -20.33
CA ALA A 324 4.79 4.98 -20.57
C ALA A 324 6.13 5.46 -21.16
N THR A 325 6.06 6.27 -22.20
CA THR A 325 7.23 6.96 -22.76
C THR A 325 7.67 8.08 -21.81
N VAL A 326 8.94 8.44 -21.86
CA VAL A 326 9.55 9.55 -21.13
C VAL A 326 9.88 10.70 -22.07
#